data_501c774cff9b34fb11e7888f903e9ea6
#
_entry.id   501c774cff9b34fb11e7888f903e9ea6
#
_cell.length_a   1.000
_cell.length_b   1.000
_cell.length_c   1.000
_cell.angle_alpha   90.00
_cell.angle_beta   90.00
_cell.angle_gamma   90.00
#
_symmetry.space_group_name_H-M   'P 1'
#
loop_
_entity.id
_entity.type
_entity.pdbx_description
1 polymer ?
#
loop_
_entity_poly.entity_id
_entity_poly.type
_entity_poly.pdbx_seq_one_letter_code
_entity_poly.pdbx_strand_id
1 'polypeptide(L)'
;WDYSAKRVIDSVYESMERLHIDYIDLINVHDVEFADLHQIVDETLPALVKLREEGVVKHVGITDLQPENLKWVIEHVPAGTVESVLCFCHYCLNDELLNEYFDFFEQNNIGVINASPFSMGLLSKRGAPAWHPAPDSLKEACAKAAAYCEEKGYPIEKLAVQYSCSNNSHIATTLFS
;
A
#
# COMPACT_ATOMS: atom_id res chain seq x y z
N TRP A 1 12.99 4.33 -12.45
CA TRP A 1 13.12 4.11 -11.01
C TRP A 1 14.56 3.72 -10.69
N ASP A 2 15.08 4.10 -9.52
CA ASP A 2 16.41 3.74 -9.03
C ASP A 2 16.29 3.41 -7.53
N TYR A 3 16.47 2.14 -7.21
CA TYR A 3 16.36 1.59 -5.87
C TYR A 3 17.74 1.28 -5.25
N SER A 4 18.83 1.79 -5.86
CA SER A 4 20.17 1.61 -5.31
C SER A 4 20.30 2.21 -3.90
N ALA A 5 21.15 1.61 -3.07
CA ALA A 5 21.41 2.07 -1.71
C ALA A 5 21.74 3.58 -1.65
N LYS A 6 22.61 4.05 -2.59
CA LYS A 6 22.97 5.46 -2.67
C LYS A 6 21.77 6.34 -2.94
N ARG A 7 20.94 6.02 -3.96
CA ARG A 7 19.79 6.85 -4.33
C ARG A 7 18.74 6.89 -3.22
N VAL A 8 18.53 5.78 -2.55
CA VAL A 8 17.58 5.68 -1.43
C VAL A 8 18.02 6.58 -0.27
N ILE A 9 19.30 6.54 0.12
CA ILE A 9 19.84 7.43 1.16
C ILE A 9 19.68 8.90 0.76
N ASP A 10 20.10 9.25 -0.45
CA ASP A 10 19.97 10.62 -0.96
C ASP A 10 18.49 11.09 -0.92
N SER A 11 17.54 10.23 -1.31
CA SER A 11 16.10 10.55 -1.33
C SER A 11 15.50 10.78 0.04
N VAL A 12 15.99 10.07 1.06
CA VAL A 12 15.56 10.27 2.46
C VAL A 12 15.95 11.68 2.91
N TYR A 13 17.22 12.06 2.72
CA TYR A 13 17.69 13.40 3.11
C TYR A 13 17.03 14.52 2.29
N GLU A 14 16.84 14.34 0.97
CA GLU A 14 16.09 15.27 0.13
C GLU A 14 14.65 15.46 0.64
N SER A 15 14.01 14.40 1.10
CA SER A 15 12.66 14.44 1.65
C SER A 15 12.62 15.21 2.97
N MET A 16 13.58 14.95 3.86
CA MET A 16 13.69 15.66 5.14
C MET A 16 13.92 17.16 4.94
N GLU A 17 14.80 17.52 3.99
CA GLU A 17 15.05 18.92 3.65
C GLU A 17 13.78 19.61 3.14
N ARG A 18 13.06 18.98 2.20
CA ARG A 18 11.79 19.52 1.65
C ARG A 18 10.68 19.67 2.67
N LEU A 19 10.61 18.72 3.61
CA LEU A 19 9.59 18.70 4.67
C LEU A 19 9.98 19.56 5.88
N HIS A 20 11.24 20.03 5.95
CA HIS A 20 11.80 20.76 7.10
C HIS A 20 11.68 19.98 8.40
N ILE A 21 12.06 18.70 8.38
CA ILE A 21 12.02 17.78 9.53
C ILE A 21 13.39 17.17 9.81
N ASP A 22 13.63 16.75 11.04
CA ASP A 22 14.90 16.19 11.50
C ASP A 22 14.94 14.66 11.47
N TYR A 23 13.81 14.00 11.32
CA TYR A 23 13.67 12.55 11.22
C TYR A 23 12.35 12.17 10.51
N ILE A 24 12.24 10.93 10.07
CA ILE A 24 11.02 10.36 9.46
C ILE A 24 10.50 9.23 10.37
N ASP A 25 9.21 9.27 10.74
CA ASP A 25 8.61 8.21 11.57
C ASP A 25 8.50 6.90 10.80
N LEU A 26 7.97 6.91 9.58
CA LEU A 26 7.84 5.75 8.72
C LEU A 26 8.26 6.11 7.30
N ILE A 27 9.29 5.44 6.79
CA ILE A 27 9.70 5.52 5.39
C ILE A 27 9.24 4.26 4.65
N ASN A 28 8.58 4.43 3.50
CA ASN A 28 8.19 3.31 2.64
C ASN A 28 9.06 3.27 1.38
N VAL A 29 9.54 2.08 1.03
CA VAL A 29 10.00 1.80 -0.33
C VAL A 29 8.75 1.66 -1.21
N HIS A 30 8.54 2.66 -2.07
CA HIS A 30 7.30 2.81 -2.83
C HIS A 30 7.31 1.93 -4.07
N ASP A 31 6.20 1.20 -4.30
CA ASP A 31 5.91 0.43 -5.51
C ASP A 31 7.05 -0.52 -5.91
N VAL A 32 7.35 -1.49 -5.01
CA VAL A 32 8.46 -2.42 -5.25
C VAL A 32 8.24 -3.33 -6.46
N GLU A 33 7.01 -3.42 -7.00
CA GLU A 33 6.69 -4.10 -8.26
C GLU A 33 7.44 -3.56 -9.48
N PHE A 34 7.95 -2.32 -9.40
CA PHE A 34 8.76 -1.72 -10.49
C PHE A 34 10.26 -1.95 -10.32
N ALA A 35 10.66 -2.66 -9.27
CA ALA A 35 12.06 -2.98 -8.99
C ALA A 35 12.38 -4.46 -9.28
N ASP A 36 13.68 -4.76 -9.32
CA ASP A 36 14.13 -6.12 -9.03
C ASP A 36 14.02 -6.35 -7.51
N LEU A 37 13.20 -7.30 -7.09
CA LEU A 37 12.99 -7.58 -5.67
C LEU A 37 14.29 -7.99 -4.96
N HIS A 38 15.24 -8.62 -5.66
CA HIS A 38 16.57 -8.89 -5.12
C HIS A 38 17.32 -7.60 -4.79
N GLN A 39 17.23 -6.56 -5.63
CA GLN A 39 17.82 -5.26 -5.32
C GLN A 39 17.19 -4.64 -4.08
N ILE A 40 15.86 -4.77 -3.91
CA ILE A 40 15.17 -4.30 -2.70
C ILE A 40 15.75 -4.97 -1.46
N VAL A 41 15.91 -6.28 -1.50
CA VAL A 41 16.40 -7.09 -0.36
C VAL A 41 17.88 -6.85 -0.08
N ASP A 42 18.72 -6.80 -1.13
CA ASP A 42 20.17 -6.80 -0.99
C ASP A 42 20.78 -5.40 -0.85
N GLU A 43 20.11 -4.34 -1.34
CA GLU A 43 20.65 -2.98 -1.31
C GLU A 43 19.73 -1.99 -0.59
N THR A 44 18.46 -1.90 -1.00
CA THR A 44 17.54 -0.86 -0.56
C THR A 44 17.22 -0.97 0.93
N LEU A 45 16.72 -2.13 1.36
CA LEU A 45 16.33 -2.35 2.75
C LEU A 45 17.53 -2.31 3.72
N PRO A 46 18.71 -2.88 3.42
CA PRO A 46 19.89 -2.69 4.25
C PRO A 46 20.30 -1.21 4.44
N ALA A 47 20.17 -0.40 3.40
CA ALA A 47 20.45 1.04 3.49
C ALA A 47 19.46 1.76 4.43
N LEU A 48 18.18 1.42 4.37
CA LEU A 48 17.15 1.99 5.25
C LEU A 48 17.30 1.50 6.70
N VAL A 49 17.68 0.22 6.91
CA VAL A 49 17.98 -0.30 8.24
C VAL A 49 19.13 0.48 8.88
N LYS A 50 20.18 0.78 8.11
CA LYS A 50 21.27 1.62 8.59
C LYS A 50 20.80 3.02 9.00
N LEU A 51 19.96 3.67 8.20
CA LEU A 51 19.38 4.98 8.56
C LEU A 51 18.48 4.89 9.79
N ARG A 52 17.82 3.76 10.02
CA ARG A 52 17.06 3.50 11.24
C ARG A 52 17.97 3.37 12.47
N GLU A 53 19.08 2.66 12.36
CA GLU A 53 20.08 2.54 13.43
C GLU A 53 20.74 3.90 13.76
N GLU A 54 20.89 4.77 12.77
CA GLU A 54 21.39 6.14 12.92
C GLU A 54 20.32 7.10 13.47
N GLY A 55 19.06 6.67 13.59
CA GLY A 55 17.94 7.49 14.09
C GLY A 55 17.36 8.48 13.09
N VAL A 56 17.76 8.40 11.82
CA VAL A 56 17.25 9.24 10.72
C VAL A 56 15.83 8.85 10.35
N VAL A 57 15.52 7.55 10.34
CA VAL A 57 14.17 7.01 10.21
C VAL A 57 13.83 6.13 11.41
N LYS A 58 12.57 6.02 11.81
CA LYS A 58 12.17 5.18 12.95
C LYS A 58 11.71 3.79 12.50
N HIS A 59 10.88 3.75 11.44
CA HIS A 59 10.29 2.53 10.93
C HIS A 59 10.45 2.42 9.42
N VAL A 60 10.57 1.19 8.93
CA VAL A 60 10.73 0.88 7.50
C VAL A 60 9.54 0.06 7.02
N GLY A 61 8.94 0.50 5.92
CA GLY A 61 7.86 -0.20 5.24
C GLY A 61 8.13 -0.38 3.75
N ILE A 62 7.28 -1.16 3.11
CA ILE A 62 7.26 -1.37 1.65
C ILE A 62 5.85 -1.23 1.12
N THR A 63 5.70 -0.82 -0.15
CA THR A 63 4.40 -0.76 -0.81
C THR A 63 4.39 -1.52 -2.11
N ASP A 64 3.28 -2.17 -2.42
CA ASP A 64 3.06 -2.91 -3.67
C ASP A 64 1.57 -3.06 -3.95
N LEU A 65 1.20 -3.24 -5.22
CA LEU A 65 -0.13 -3.70 -5.61
C LEU A 65 -0.28 -5.19 -5.30
N GLN A 66 0.76 -6.00 -5.54
CA GLN A 66 0.71 -7.46 -5.40
C GLN A 66 1.14 -7.88 -3.98
N PRO A 67 0.24 -8.39 -3.13
CA PRO A 67 0.59 -8.83 -1.79
C PRO A 67 1.59 -10.00 -1.77
N GLU A 68 1.68 -10.78 -2.87
CA GLU A 68 2.70 -11.81 -3.05
C GLU A 68 4.11 -11.26 -3.01
N ASN A 69 4.36 -10.10 -3.64
CA ASN A 69 5.67 -9.46 -3.64
C ASN A 69 6.03 -8.98 -2.24
N LEU A 70 5.07 -8.38 -1.52
CA LEU A 70 5.25 -7.96 -0.12
C LEU A 70 5.65 -9.15 0.75
N LYS A 71 4.91 -10.27 0.61
CA LYS A 71 5.23 -11.51 1.32
C LYS A 71 6.63 -12.01 0.96
N TRP A 72 6.95 -12.07 -0.34
CA TRP A 72 8.26 -12.53 -0.81
C TRP A 72 9.41 -11.72 -0.19
N VAL A 73 9.31 -10.39 -0.21
CA VAL A 73 10.35 -9.52 0.40
C VAL A 73 10.50 -9.82 1.88
N ILE A 74 9.41 -9.95 2.64
CA ILE A 74 9.45 -10.23 4.08
C ILE A 74 10.12 -11.58 4.37
N GLU A 75 9.86 -12.60 3.54
CA GLU A 75 10.48 -13.93 3.68
C GLU A 75 11.98 -13.94 3.35
N HIS A 76 12.50 -12.92 2.65
CA HIS A 76 13.91 -12.87 2.20
C HIS A 76 14.76 -11.84 2.97
N VAL A 77 14.23 -11.24 4.01
CA VAL A 77 14.97 -10.32 4.89
C VAL A 77 14.97 -10.80 6.34
N PRO A 78 15.94 -10.38 7.18
CA PRO A 78 15.88 -10.65 8.61
C PRO A 78 14.58 -10.11 9.24
N ALA A 79 14.03 -10.84 10.22
CA ALA A 79 12.86 -10.41 10.95
C ALA A 79 13.03 -8.99 11.54
N GLY A 80 12.02 -8.14 11.40
CA GLY A 80 12.06 -6.75 11.85
C GLY A 80 12.79 -5.79 10.88
N THR A 81 13.24 -6.24 9.71
CA THR A 81 13.74 -5.36 8.64
C THR A 81 12.61 -4.49 8.11
N VAL A 82 11.47 -5.09 7.78
CA VAL A 82 10.22 -4.45 7.38
C VAL A 82 9.26 -4.50 8.56
N GLU A 83 8.61 -3.39 8.88
CA GLU A 83 7.68 -3.27 10.00
C GLU A 83 6.27 -2.93 9.56
N SER A 84 6.10 -2.47 8.30
CA SER A 84 4.79 -2.22 7.72
C SER A 84 4.74 -2.52 6.23
N VAL A 85 3.56 -2.87 5.76
CA VAL A 85 3.24 -2.97 4.34
C VAL A 85 2.09 -2.02 4.02
N LEU A 86 2.14 -1.43 2.82
CA LEU A 86 0.98 -0.77 2.24
C LEU A 86 0.59 -1.55 0.98
N CYS A 87 -0.64 -2.06 0.96
CA CYS A 87 -1.23 -2.70 -0.20
C CYS A 87 -2.44 -1.91 -0.66
N PHE A 88 -2.58 -1.66 -1.96
CA PHE A 88 -3.69 -0.88 -2.49
C PHE A 88 -4.61 -1.71 -3.39
N CYS A 89 -5.90 -1.34 -3.40
CA CYS A 89 -6.96 -1.96 -4.20
C CYS A 89 -7.35 -3.40 -3.86
N HIS A 90 -6.74 -4.07 -2.88
CA HIS A 90 -7.01 -5.46 -2.52
C HIS A 90 -7.73 -5.63 -1.17
N TYR A 91 -8.23 -4.52 -0.58
CA TYR A 91 -9.20 -4.54 0.51
C TYR A 91 -10.27 -3.46 0.27
N CYS A 92 -11.14 -3.74 -0.67
CA CYS A 92 -12.24 -2.87 -1.08
C CYS A 92 -13.45 -3.72 -1.53
N LEU A 93 -14.59 -3.09 -1.78
CA LEU A 93 -15.86 -3.81 -2.07
C LEU A 93 -15.81 -4.80 -3.25
N ASN A 94 -14.90 -4.61 -4.19
CA ASN A 94 -14.79 -5.45 -5.38
C ASN A 94 -13.58 -6.40 -5.33
N ASP A 95 -12.75 -6.32 -4.28
CA ASP A 95 -11.54 -7.12 -4.17
C ASP A 95 -11.14 -7.28 -2.69
N GLU A 96 -10.99 -8.50 -2.24
CA GLU A 96 -10.69 -8.87 -0.85
C GLU A 96 -9.42 -9.74 -0.75
N LEU A 97 -8.56 -9.74 -1.78
CA LEU A 97 -7.36 -10.60 -1.83
C LEU A 97 -6.46 -10.41 -0.61
N LEU A 98 -6.36 -9.19 -0.08
CA LEU A 98 -5.51 -8.88 1.09
C LEU A 98 -5.90 -9.70 2.33
N ASN A 99 -7.14 -10.19 2.43
CA ASN A 99 -7.56 -11.05 3.56
C ASN A 99 -6.74 -12.34 3.66
N GLU A 100 -6.27 -12.87 2.53
CA GLU A 100 -5.49 -14.11 2.50
C GLU A 100 -4.08 -13.96 3.10
N TYR A 101 -3.64 -12.71 3.33
CA TYR A 101 -2.29 -12.39 3.81
C TYR A 101 -2.24 -11.87 5.25
N PHE A 102 -3.38 -11.57 5.88
CA PHE A 102 -3.38 -10.99 7.22
C PHE A 102 -2.69 -11.88 8.26
N ASP A 103 -2.98 -13.17 8.27
CA ASP A 103 -2.34 -14.11 9.20
C ASP A 103 -0.82 -14.13 9.04
N PHE A 104 -0.32 -14.06 7.80
CA PHE A 104 1.11 -13.99 7.52
C PHE A 104 1.72 -12.69 8.05
N PHE A 105 1.10 -11.55 7.81
CA PHE A 105 1.60 -10.26 8.28
C PHE A 105 1.58 -10.19 9.82
N GLU A 106 0.54 -10.67 10.45
CA GLU A 106 0.43 -10.70 11.92
C GLU A 106 1.50 -11.59 12.55
N GLN A 107 1.72 -12.80 12.01
CA GLN A 107 2.77 -13.72 12.49
C GLN A 107 4.18 -13.14 12.38
N ASN A 108 4.40 -12.21 11.45
CA ASN A 108 5.67 -11.52 11.26
C ASN A 108 5.74 -10.14 11.93
N ASN A 109 4.74 -9.74 12.74
CA ASN A 109 4.60 -8.42 13.37
C ASN A 109 4.64 -7.26 12.36
N ILE A 110 4.00 -7.42 11.21
CA ILE A 110 3.91 -6.41 10.16
C ILE A 110 2.60 -5.64 10.31
N GLY A 111 2.70 -4.32 10.44
CA GLY A 111 1.53 -3.43 10.37
C GLY A 111 1.01 -3.31 8.94
N VAL A 112 -0.30 -3.44 8.74
CA VAL A 112 -0.91 -3.34 7.41
C VAL A 112 -1.59 -1.98 7.23
N ILE A 113 -1.22 -1.30 6.15
CA ILE A 113 -1.87 -0.08 5.66
C ILE A 113 -2.63 -0.45 4.40
N ASN A 114 -3.94 -0.25 4.41
CA ASN A 114 -4.76 -0.37 3.21
C ASN A 114 -4.80 0.95 2.44
N ALA A 115 -4.91 0.92 1.12
CA ALA A 115 -5.06 2.12 0.31
C ALA A 115 -6.04 1.92 -0.85
N SER A 116 -6.48 3.04 -1.43
CA SER A 116 -7.35 3.07 -2.61
C SER A 116 -8.71 2.35 -2.43
N PRO A 117 -9.52 2.69 -1.41
CA PRO A 117 -10.82 2.07 -1.16
C PRO A 117 -11.80 2.22 -2.31
N PHE A 118 -11.57 3.17 -3.22
CA PHE A 118 -12.37 3.37 -4.43
C PHE A 118 -11.90 2.52 -5.62
N SER A 119 -10.92 1.63 -5.42
CA SER A 119 -10.35 0.79 -6.49
C SER A 119 -10.01 1.62 -7.72
N MET A 120 -9.18 2.68 -7.53
CA MET A 120 -8.76 3.63 -8.58
C MET A 120 -9.93 4.24 -9.40
N GLY A 121 -11.08 4.42 -8.78
CA GLY A 121 -12.27 5.04 -9.38
C GLY A 121 -13.37 4.08 -9.82
N LEU A 122 -13.15 2.75 -9.80
CA LEU A 122 -14.20 1.75 -10.09
C LEU A 122 -15.42 1.93 -9.19
N LEU A 123 -15.19 2.15 -7.90
CA LEU A 123 -16.23 2.31 -6.87
C LEU A 123 -16.61 3.78 -6.70
N SER A 124 -16.92 4.45 -7.81
CA SER A 124 -17.37 5.84 -7.82
C SER A 124 -18.47 6.08 -8.86
N LYS A 125 -19.29 7.10 -8.62
CA LYS A 125 -20.31 7.56 -9.57
C LYS A 125 -19.69 7.98 -10.90
N ARG A 126 -18.47 8.52 -10.89
CA ARG A 126 -17.73 8.92 -12.10
C ARG A 126 -17.30 7.71 -12.93
N GLY A 127 -17.12 6.57 -12.29
CA GLY A 127 -16.59 5.34 -12.90
C GLY A 127 -15.09 5.37 -13.10
N ALA A 128 -14.57 4.23 -13.56
CA ALA A 128 -13.15 4.04 -13.81
C ALA A 128 -12.62 4.96 -14.92
N PRO A 129 -11.42 5.54 -14.77
CA PRO A 129 -10.77 6.27 -15.85
C PRO A 129 -10.43 5.34 -17.03
N ALA A 130 -10.25 5.93 -18.22
CA ALA A 130 -10.01 5.16 -19.45
C ALA A 130 -8.77 4.25 -19.40
N TRP A 131 -7.76 4.63 -18.64
CA TRP A 131 -6.52 3.85 -18.46
C TRP A 131 -6.66 2.70 -17.45
N HIS A 132 -7.78 2.59 -16.74
CA HIS A 132 -7.93 1.59 -15.67
C HIS A 132 -7.79 0.16 -16.20
N PRO A 133 -6.95 -0.70 -15.58
CA PRO A 133 -6.61 -2.01 -16.12
C PRO A 133 -7.72 -3.06 -15.96
N ALA A 134 -8.77 -2.79 -15.18
CA ALA A 134 -9.85 -3.74 -14.97
C ALA A 134 -10.52 -4.16 -16.29
N PRO A 135 -10.94 -5.43 -16.43
CA PRO A 135 -11.70 -5.89 -17.60
C PRO A 135 -13.06 -5.19 -17.67
N ASP A 136 -13.60 -5.09 -18.88
CA ASP A 136 -14.86 -4.37 -19.11
C ASP A 136 -16.02 -4.96 -18.31
N SER A 137 -16.04 -6.27 -18.09
CA SER A 137 -17.05 -6.93 -17.24
C SER A 137 -17.06 -6.42 -15.80
N LEU A 138 -15.89 -6.14 -15.22
CA LEU A 138 -15.77 -5.58 -13.87
C LEU A 138 -16.18 -4.10 -13.86
N LYS A 139 -15.74 -3.33 -14.86
CA LYS A 139 -16.16 -1.92 -15.00
C LYS A 139 -17.69 -1.79 -15.10
N GLU A 140 -18.33 -2.65 -15.91
CA GLU A 140 -19.78 -2.68 -16.02
C GLU A 140 -20.48 -3.09 -14.72
N ALA A 141 -19.95 -4.08 -14.01
CA ALA A 141 -20.50 -4.51 -12.71
C ALA A 141 -20.44 -3.38 -11.69
N CYS A 142 -19.31 -2.70 -11.59
CA CYS A 142 -19.15 -1.55 -10.69
C CYS A 142 -20.04 -0.38 -11.08
N ALA A 143 -20.21 -0.08 -12.37
CA ALA A 143 -21.12 0.94 -12.84
C ALA A 143 -22.59 0.62 -12.49
N LYS A 144 -23.02 -0.62 -12.63
CA LYS A 144 -24.36 -1.09 -12.22
C LYS A 144 -24.55 -0.95 -10.71
N ALA A 145 -23.53 -1.34 -9.92
CA ALA A 145 -23.56 -1.18 -8.47
C ALA A 145 -23.67 0.30 -8.05
N ALA A 146 -22.90 1.18 -8.69
CA ALA A 146 -22.95 2.62 -8.43
C ALA A 146 -24.33 3.21 -8.76
N ALA A 147 -24.93 2.84 -9.90
CA ALA A 147 -26.27 3.27 -10.28
C ALA A 147 -27.34 2.79 -9.29
N TYR A 148 -27.24 1.53 -8.84
CA TYR A 148 -28.16 0.99 -7.83
C TYR A 148 -28.03 1.72 -6.49
N CYS A 149 -26.80 1.98 -6.04
CA CYS A 149 -26.55 2.73 -4.81
C CYS A 149 -27.14 4.15 -4.88
N GLU A 150 -26.95 4.84 -6.01
CA GLU A 150 -27.53 6.17 -6.23
C GLU A 150 -29.06 6.15 -6.19
N GLU A 151 -29.71 5.15 -6.84
CA GLU A 151 -31.18 4.96 -6.78
C GLU A 151 -31.67 4.79 -5.35
N LYS A 152 -30.89 4.13 -4.49
CA LYS A 152 -31.21 3.94 -3.07
C LYS A 152 -30.85 5.14 -2.18
N GLY A 153 -30.29 6.21 -2.75
CA GLY A 153 -29.88 7.40 -2.02
C GLY A 153 -28.65 7.20 -1.14
N TYR A 154 -27.82 6.21 -1.45
CA TYR A 154 -26.60 5.91 -0.72
C TYR A 154 -25.42 5.77 -1.69
N PRO A 155 -24.65 6.82 -1.95
CA PRO A 155 -23.54 6.79 -2.90
C PRO A 155 -22.56 5.65 -2.66
N ILE A 156 -22.10 5.00 -3.74
CA ILE A 156 -21.19 3.86 -3.66
C ILE A 156 -19.86 4.23 -2.99
N GLU A 157 -19.41 5.46 -3.17
CA GLU A 157 -18.18 5.98 -2.53
C GLU A 157 -18.29 5.92 -1.00
N LYS A 158 -19.45 6.27 -0.45
CA LYS A 158 -19.67 6.21 0.99
C LYS A 158 -19.64 4.77 1.49
N LEU A 159 -20.24 3.86 0.74
CA LEU A 159 -20.21 2.44 1.06
C LEU A 159 -18.78 1.87 0.97
N ALA A 160 -18.02 2.25 -0.06
CA ALA A 160 -16.64 1.82 -0.25
C ALA A 160 -15.72 2.27 0.91
N VAL A 161 -15.82 3.55 1.31
CA VAL A 161 -15.08 4.05 2.47
C VAL A 161 -15.51 3.34 3.75
N GLN A 162 -16.81 3.19 3.97
CA GLN A 162 -17.34 2.51 5.15
C GLN A 162 -16.82 1.06 5.24
N TYR A 163 -16.80 0.34 4.13
CA TYR A 163 -16.27 -1.01 4.07
C TYR A 163 -14.78 -1.04 4.42
N SER A 164 -13.96 -0.26 3.72
CA SER A 164 -12.50 -0.26 3.89
C SER A 164 -12.03 0.31 5.24
N CYS A 165 -12.85 1.15 5.88
CA CYS A 165 -12.57 1.70 7.21
C CYS A 165 -13.36 0.99 8.33
N SER A 166 -14.21 0.01 7.99
CA SER A 166 -14.94 -0.74 9.01
C SER A 166 -13.97 -1.64 9.78
N ASN A 167 -14.35 -1.86 11.02
CA ASN A 167 -13.58 -2.47 12.09
C ASN A 167 -12.87 -3.79 11.68
N ASN A 168 -11.69 -3.67 11.11
CA ASN A 168 -10.80 -4.78 10.81
C ASN A 168 -9.53 -4.63 11.67
N SER A 169 -9.32 -5.55 12.62
CA SER A 169 -8.20 -5.52 13.55
C SER A 169 -6.84 -5.71 12.90
N HIS A 170 -6.81 -6.23 11.65
CA HIS A 170 -5.58 -6.46 10.91
C HIS A 170 -5.08 -5.21 10.15
N ILE A 171 -5.96 -4.20 9.96
CA ILE A 171 -5.61 -2.97 9.22
C ILE A 171 -5.38 -1.83 10.21
N ALA A 172 -4.17 -1.29 10.24
CA ALA A 172 -3.82 -0.17 11.11
C ALA A 172 -4.48 1.14 10.66
N THR A 173 -4.54 1.38 9.35
CA THR A 173 -5.18 2.56 8.76
C THR A 173 -5.49 2.35 7.27
N THR A 174 -6.41 3.16 6.73
CA THR A 174 -6.74 3.19 5.30
C THR A 174 -6.47 4.57 4.72
N LEU A 175 -5.69 4.62 3.64
CA LEU A 175 -5.34 5.84 2.92
C LEU A 175 -6.20 6.00 1.66
N PHE A 176 -6.66 7.23 1.41
CA PHE A 176 -7.36 7.59 0.18
C PHE A 176 -7.18 9.08 -0.15
N SER A 177 -7.33 9.42 -1.42
CA SER A 177 -7.20 10.79 -1.95
C SER A 177 -8.40 11.15 -2.84
#